data_c4e7aebc8b597fa5df2a8dfd7b935a6f
#
_entry.id   c4e7aebc8b597fa5df2a8dfd7b935a6f
#
_cell.length_a   1.000
_cell.length_b   1.000
_cell.length_c   1.000
_cell.angle_alpha   90.00
_cell.angle_beta   90.00
_cell.angle_gamma   90.00
#
_symmetry.space_group_name_H-M   'P 1'
#
loop_
_entity.id
_entity.type
_entity.pdbx_description
1 polymer ?
#
loop_
_entity_poly.entity_id
_entity_poly.type
_entity_poly.pdbx_seq_one_letter_code
_entity_poly.pdbx_strand_id
1 'polypeptide(L)'
;MGEHVPLYASAYAGFGVREEVRRQTYGDDLGQSGWLTIDELERFAEWLDLGAETRLLDVGCGAGGPALRLAETIGLTVVGVDILAEGIATARQLAQERGLDARASFLQVDAGGQLPFDDASFDAVLSVDAMCHLPDRLGILQELHRVTSPGARVLFTDPTIVTGLVTGEELAARSSIGVYVFSVASANEQLIGESGFQLLRSEDLTENMAAIAGRWHDARTRFRDALIADEGESTFDRVQGFLASCHRLASERRLSRYAYLAAR
;
A
#
# COMPACT_ATOMS: atom_id res chain seq x y z
N MET A 1 -22.00 8.10 12.59
CA MET A 1 -20.94 7.40 11.85
C MET A 1 -19.99 6.88 12.91
N GLY A 2 -19.99 5.55 13.18
CA GLY A 2 -19.10 4.96 14.16
C GLY A 2 -17.65 5.09 13.69
N GLU A 3 -16.75 5.46 14.59
CA GLU A 3 -15.31 5.49 14.36
C GLU A 3 -14.83 4.07 14.02
N HIS A 4 -14.79 3.75 12.72
CA HIS A 4 -13.98 2.63 12.25
C HIS A 4 -12.52 3.09 12.26
N VAL A 5 -11.86 2.96 13.42
CA VAL A 5 -10.40 2.98 13.44
C VAL A 5 -9.95 1.79 12.57
N PRO A 6 -9.27 2.02 11.44
CA PRO A 6 -8.81 0.91 10.62
C PRO A 6 -7.90 0.02 11.46
N LEU A 7 -8.07 -1.31 11.36
CA LEU A 7 -7.20 -2.26 12.07
C LEU A 7 -5.71 -2.13 11.68
N TYR A 8 -5.41 -1.39 10.63
CA TYR A 8 -4.05 -1.00 10.25
C TYR A 8 -3.31 -0.20 11.31
N ALA A 9 -4.00 0.66 12.10
CA ALA A 9 -3.35 1.42 13.16
C ALA A 9 -2.65 0.51 14.19
N SER A 10 -3.27 -0.63 14.53
CA SER A 10 -2.66 -1.62 15.42
C SER A 10 -1.53 -2.42 14.74
N ALA A 11 -1.51 -2.53 13.43
CA ALA A 11 -0.46 -3.26 12.70
C ALA A 11 0.90 -2.53 12.77
N TYR A 12 0.89 -1.21 12.89
CA TYR A 12 2.12 -0.39 12.98
C TYR A 12 2.71 -0.33 14.39
N ALA A 13 1.98 -0.76 15.43
CA ALA A 13 2.38 -0.60 16.83
C ALA A 13 3.18 -1.78 17.40
N GLY A 14 3.59 -2.79 16.62
CA GLY A 14 4.03 -4.04 17.20
C GLY A 14 5.43 -4.53 16.82
N PHE A 15 6.33 -4.56 17.81
CA PHE A 15 7.47 -5.46 17.88
C PHE A 15 7.03 -6.81 18.48
N GLY A 16 7.74 -7.90 18.21
CA GLY A 16 7.46 -9.20 18.82
C GLY A 16 6.72 -10.15 17.89
N VAL A 17 5.57 -10.70 18.31
CA VAL A 17 4.85 -11.74 17.52
C VAL A 17 4.48 -11.25 16.10
N ARG A 18 4.17 -9.99 15.93
CA ARG A 18 3.80 -9.42 14.61
C ARG A 18 4.99 -9.35 13.65
N GLU A 19 6.19 -9.06 14.15
CA GLU A 19 7.41 -9.11 13.36
C GLU A 19 7.68 -10.53 12.85
N GLU A 20 7.54 -11.55 13.73
CA GLU A 20 7.70 -12.94 13.33
C GLU A 20 6.64 -13.38 12.30
N VAL A 21 5.39 -12.93 12.46
CA VAL A 21 4.33 -13.14 11.45
C VAL A 21 4.71 -12.52 10.12
N ARG A 22 5.19 -11.26 10.10
CA ARG A 22 5.64 -10.61 8.86
C ARG A 22 6.81 -11.35 8.22
N ARG A 23 7.81 -11.73 9.02
CA ARG A 23 8.96 -12.51 8.54
C ARG A 23 8.54 -13.81 7.86
N GLN A 24 7.57 -14.54 8.44
CA GLN A 24 7.03 -15.76 7.82
C GLN A 24 6.14 -15.49 6.61
N THR A 25 5.52 -14.32 6.53
CA THR A 25 4.67 -13.91 5.42
C THR A 25 5.49 -13.51 4.20
N TYR A 26 6.46 -12.63 4.39
CA TYR A 26 7.17 -11.94 3.31
C TYR A 26 8.58 -12.50 3.07
N GLY A 27 9.17 -13.19 4.05
CA GLY A 27 10.60 -13.52 4.08
C GLY A 27 11.39 -12.31 4.60
N ASP A 28 11.55 -11.30 3.78
CA ASP A 28 12.16 -10.04 4.17
C ASP A 28 11.10 -9.06 4.69
N ASP A 29 11.24 -8.66 5.96
CA ASP A 29 10.31 -7.77 6.64
C ASP A 29 10.74 -6.31 6.45
N LEU A 30 9.97 -5.56 5.66
CA LEU A 30 10.09 -4.11 5.52
C LEU A 30 9.17 -3.34 6.47
N GLY A 31 8.39 -4.02 7.32
CA GLY A 31 7.31 -3.40 8.08
C GLY A 31 6.06 -3.11 7.26
N GLN A 32 5.93 -3.71 6.08
CA GLN A 32 4.76 -3.56 5.21
C GLN A 32 3.53 -4.27 5.79
N SER A 33 2.35 -3.77 5.44
CA SER A 33 1.06 -4.35 5.82
C SER A 33 0.10 -4.47 4.63
N GLY A 34 0.64 -4.82 3.45
CA GLY A 34 -0.08 -5.02 2.19
C GLY A 34 0.39 -6.28 1.48
N TRP A 35 0.41 -6.26 0.17
CA TRP A 35 0.76 -7.41 -0.67
C TRP A 35 2.16 -7.30 -1.30
N LEU A 36 2.89 -6.20 -1.01
CA LEU A 36 4.20 -5.91 -1.59
C LEU A 36 5.27 -6.89 -1.11
N THR A 37 6.05 -7.42 -2.05
CA THR A 37 7.32 -8.12 -1.79
C THR A 37 8.51 -7.24 -2.14
N ILE A 38 9.71 -7.62 -1.69
CA ILE A 38 10.96 -6.93 -2.08
C ILE A 38 11.17 -6.98 -3.60
N ASP A 39 10.97 -8.13 -4.23
CA ASP A 39 11.11 -8.29 -5.67
C ASP A 39 10.18 -7.36 -6.46
N GLU A 40 8.94 -7.15 -5.96
CA GLU A 40 8.04 -6.17 -6.55
C GLU A 40 8.54 -4.74 -6.35
N LEU A 41 9.03 -4.41 -5.15
CA LEU A 41 9.55 -3.07 -4.85
C LEU A 41 10.74 -2.72 -5.75
N GLU A 42 11.66 -3.67 -5.96
CA GLU A 42 12.81 -3.51 -6.84
C GLU A 42 12.37 -3.29 -8.31
N ARG A 43 11.43 -4.10 -8.81
CA ARG A 43 10.83 -3.87 -10.14
C ARG A 43 10.12 -2.52 -10.25
N PHE A 44 9.43 -2.10 -9.23
CA PHE A 44 8.74 -0.80 -9.22
C PHE A 44 9.75 0.35 -9.25
N ALA A 45 10.88 0.21 -8.55
CA ALA A 45 11.98 1.19 -8.62
C ALA A 45 12.55 1.30 -10.04
N GLU A 46 12.74 0.18 -10.74
CA GLU A 46 13.16 0.15 -12.15
C GLU A 46 12.11 0.80 -13.07
N TRP A 47 10.82 0.49 -12.89
CA TRP A 47 9.76 1.05 -13.73
C TRP A 47 9.60 2.56 -13.53
N LEU A 48 9.79 3.03 -12.30
CA LEU A 48 9.77 4.45 -11.96
C LEU A 48 11.05 5.17 -12.40
N ASP A 49 12.09 4.44 -12.84
CA ASP A 49 13.41 4.98 -13.19
C ASP A 49 14.04 5.76 -12.03
N LEU A 50 13.99 5.17 -10.83
CA LEU A 50 14.48 5.83 -9.61
C LEU A 50 16.01 5.88 -9.57
N GLY A 51 16.56 7.05 -9.25
CA GLY A 51 17.98 7.28 -9.05
C GLY A 51 18.25 8.11 -7.79
N ALA A 52 19.52 8.31 -7.46
CA ALA A 52 19.94 9.01 -6.24
C ALA A 52 19.46 10.48 -6.16
N GLU A 53 19.24 11.12 -7.30
CA GLU A 53 18.74 12.50 -7.38
C GLU A 53 17.20 12.58 -7.38
N THR A 54 16.50 11.42 -7.43
CA THR A 54 15.04 11.40 -7.49
C THR A 54 14.43 11.89 -6.16
N ARG A 55 13.45 12.77 -6.28
CA ARG A 55 12.56 13.15 -5.19
C ARG A 55 11.25 12.37 -5.34
N LEU A 56 11.09 11.34 -4.52
CA LEU A 56 9.95 10.42 -4.52
C LEU A 56 8.87 10.87 -3.54
N LEU A 57 7.61 10.86 -3.96
CA LEU A 57 6.44 10.92 -3.07
C LEU A 57 5.88 9.51 -2.87
N ASP A 58 5.77 9.04 -1.63
CA ASP A 58 5.12 7.77 -1.27
C ASP A 58 3.76 8.05 -0.61
N VAL A 59 2.66 7.73 -1.32
CA VAL A 59 1.29 8.01 -0.89
C VAL A 59 0.67 6.77 -0.24
N GLY A 60 0.26 6.91 1.01
CA GLY A 60 -0.14 5.78 1.85
C GLY A 60 1.06 4.99 2.35
N CYS A 61 2.10 5.69 2.78
CA CYS A 61 3.40 5.13 3.14
C CYS A 61 3.38 4.23 4.41
N GLY A 62 2.31 4.26 5.20
CA GLY A 62 2.20 3.52 6.45
C GLY A 62 3.35 3.79 7.40
N ALA A 63 4.03 2.72 7.86
CA ALA A 63 5.23 2.80 8.70
C ALA A 63 6.54 3.11 7.91
N GLY A 64 6.44 3.44 6.63
CA GLY A 64 7.56 3.93 5.82
C GLY A 64 8.57 2.87 5.37
N GLY A 65 8.34 1.60 5.64
CA GLY A 65 9.34 0.56 5.38
C GLY A 65 9.82 0.48 3.92
N PRO A 66 8.93 0.38 2.92
CA PRO A 66 9.32 0.42 1.50
C PRO A 66 10.03 1.71 1.10
N ALA A 67 9.53 2.88 1.55
CA ALA A 67 10.15 4.17 1.30
C ALA A 67 11.58 4.26 1.86
N LEU A 68 11.78 3.83 3.10
CA LEU A 68 13.09 3.79 3.75
C LEU A 68 14.05 2.82 3.04
N ARG A 69 13.55 1.67 2.58
CA ARG A 69 14.36 0.72 1.80
C ARG A 69 14.87 1.36 0.51
N LEU A 70 14.02 2.08 -0.23
CA LEU A 70 14.41 2.80 -1.44
C LEU A 70 15.43 3.91 -1.15
N ALA A 71 15.20 4.70 -0.09
CA ALA A 71 16.15 5.74 0.32
C ALA A 71 17.51 5.17 0.70
N GLU A 72 17.55 4.02 1.39
CA GLU A 72 18.78 3.34 1.80
C GLU A 72 19.54 2.72 0.63
N THR A 73 18.85 2.02 -0.28
CA THR A 73 19.49 1.24 -1.35
C THR A 73 19.83 2.06 -2.58
N ILE A 74 19.01 3.06 -2.92
CA ILE A 74 19.19 3.92 -4.10
C ILE A 74 19.85 5.26 -3.73
N GLY A 75 19.62 5.73 -2.49
CA GLY A 75 20.12 7.02 -2.02
C GLY A 75 19.22 8.20 -2.39
N LEU A 76 18.00 7.96 -2.85
CA LEU A 76 17.02 8.99 -3.21
C LEU A 76 16.48 9.76 -1.99
N THR A 77 15.79 10.86 -2.26
CA THR A 77 15.03 11.58 -1.23
C THR A 77 13.55 11.17 -1.30
N VAL A 78 12.95 10.82 -0.16
CA VAL A 78 11.54 10.43 -0.09
C VAL A 78 10.73 11.31 0.85
N VAL A 79 9.53 11.66 0.42
CA VAL A 79 8.48 12.24 1.27
C VAL A 79 7.35 11.24 1.32
N GLY A 80 7.09 10.65 2.50
CA GLY A 80 5.96 9.76 2.73
C GLY A 80 4.78 10.51 3.32
N VAL A 81 3.57 10.22 2.85
CA VAL A 81 2.33 10.74 3.41
C VAL A 81 1.38 9.60 3.77
N ASP A 82 0.73 9.70 4.92
CA ASP A 82 -0.29 8.76 5.37
C ASP A 82 -1.29 9.48 6.29
N ILE A 83 -2.53 9.01 6.32
CA ILE A 83 -3.57 9.56 7.19
C ILE A 83 -3.39 9.10 8.66
N LEU A 84 -2.71 7.98 8.90
CA LEU A 84 -2.56 7.37 10.22
C LEU A 84 -1.34 7.95 10.96
N ALA A 85 -1.61 8.65 12.05
CA ALA A 85 -0.56 9.27 12.89
C ALA A 85 0.43 8.24 13.45
N GLU A 86 -0.04 7.04 13.81
CA GLU A 86 0.76 5.94 14.34
C GLU A 86 1.77 5.42 13.32
N GLY A 87 1.35 5.27 12.06
CA GLY A 87 2.23 4.90 10.94
C GLY A 87 3.34 5.94 10.75
N ILE A 88 2.96 7.22 10.69
CA ILE A 88 3.90 8.33 10.54
C ILE A 88 4.89 8.42 11.71
N ALA A 89 4.43 8.22 12.94
CA ALA A 89 5.32 8.20 14.12
C ALA A 89 6.35 7.08 14.01
N THR A 90 5.93 5.87 13.65
CA THR A 90 6.81 4.73 13.42
C THR A 90 7.79 4.98 12.27
N ALA A 91 7.32 5.54 11.15
CA ALA A 91 8.16 5.85 9.99
C ALA A 91 9.28 6.86 10.34
N ARG A 92 8.96 7.91 11.11
CA ARG A 92 9.95 8.89 11.60
C ARG A 92 10.97 8.26 12.53
N GLN A 93 10.51 7.40 13.47
CA GLN A 93 11.41 6.69 14.37
C GLN A 93 12.38 5.79 13.59
N LEU A 94 11.87 4.98 12.66
CA LEU A 94 12.69 4.11 11.81
C LEU A 94 13.68 4.89 10.95
N ALA A 95 13.28 6.06 10.43
CA ALA A 95 14.19 6.94 9.68
C ALA A 95 15.39 7.40 10.54
N GLN A 96 15.11 7.81 11.78
CA GLN A 96 16.17 8.21 12.73
C GLN A 96 17.08 7.04 13.11
N GLU A 97 16.51 5.87 13.45
CA GLU A 97 17.25 4.67 13.82
C GLU A 97 18.19 4.19 12.71
N ARG A 98 17.80 4.41 11.43
CA ARG A 98 18.60 4.05 10.24
C ARG A 98 19.50 5.18 9.75
N GLY A 99 19.48 6.36 10.39
CA GLY A 99 20.24 7.53 9.95
C GLY A 99 19.81 8.11 8.59
N LEU A 100 18.51 7.96 8.27
CA LEU A 100 17.90 8.40 7.01
C LEU A 100 17.08 9.68 7.13
N ASP A 101 17.06 10.33 8.29
CA ASP A 101 16.27 11.53 8.58
C ASP A 101 16.60 12.73 7.68
N ALA A 102 17.79 12.76 7.09
CA ALA A 102 18.18 13.77 6.09
C ALA A 102 17.60 13.49 4.69
N ARG A 103 17.16 12.24 4.41
CA ARG A 103 16.67 11.80 3.10
C ARG A 103 15.20 11.38 3.10
N ALA A 104 14.66 11.01 4.26
CA ALA A 104 13.28 10.53 4.39
C ALA A 104 12.51 11.41 5.37
N SER A 105 11.42 12.00 4.90
CA SER A 105 10.51 12.78 5.73
C SER A 105 9.09 12.22 5.62
N PHE A 106 8.34 12.24 6.73
CA PHE A 106 7.01 11.64 6.81
C PHE A 106 6.01 12.63 7.39
N LEU A 107 4.88 12.80 6.72
CA LEU A 107 3.84 13.78 7.08
C LEU A 107 2.50 13.09 7.23
N GLN A 108 1.76 13.44 8.28
CA GLN A 108 0.38 13.01 8.39
C GLN A 108 -0.48 13.88 7.48
N VAL A 109 -1.02 13.28 6.41
CA VAL A 109 -1.84 13.96 5.40
C VAL A 109 -2.96 13.03 4.96
N ASP A 110 -4.17 13.57 4.82
CA ASP A 110 -5.26 12.90 4.11
C ASP A 110 -5.07 13.11 2.60
N ALA A 111 -4.62 12.07 1.91
CA ALA A 111 -4.40 12.12 0.47
C ALA A 111 -5.71 12.17 -0.35
N GLY A 112 -6.87 12.02 0.27
CA GLY A 112 -8.17 12.25 -0.37
C GLY A 112 -8.48 13.73 -0.63
N GLY A 113 -7.66 14.65 -0.09
CA GLY A 113 -7.74 16.11 -0.31
C GLY A 113 -6.56 16.65 -1.09
N GLN A 114 -6.41 17.99 -1.05
CA GLN A 114 -5.25 18.66 -1.65
C GLN A 114 -3.97 18.34 -0.86
N LEU A 115 -2.92 17.90 -1.55
CA LEU A 115 -1.63 17.66 -0.96
C LEU A 115 -0.89 18.98 -0.65
N PRO A 116 -0.19 19.10 0.49
CA PRO A 116 0.48 20.33 0.93
C PRO A 116 1.82 20.54 0.23
N PHE A 117 1.86 20.35 -1.09
CA PHE A 117 3.05 20.49 -1.92
C PHE A 117 2.78 21.41 -3.11
N ASP A 118 3.81 22.10 -3.56
CA ASP A 118 3.77 22.92 -4.75
C ASP A 118 3.64 22.05 -6.01
N ASP A 119 3.21 22.68 -7.12
CA ASP A 119 3.18 22.05 -8.43
C ASP A 119 4.58 21.56 -8.83
N ALA A 120 4.65 20.42 -9.50
CA ALA A 120 5.89 19.88 -10.04
C ALA A 120 7.01 19.70 -8.98
N SER A 121 6.65 19.26 -7.77
CA SER A 121 7.59 19.09 -6.63
C SER A 121 8.27 17.74 -6.59
N PHE A 122 7.80 16.73 -7.35
CA PHE A 122 8.28 15.37 -7.28
C PHE A 122 8.63 14.82 -8.66
N ASP A 123 9.71 14.01 -8.71
CA ASP A 123 10.19 13.36 -9.92
C ASP A 123 9.55 11.98 -10.13
N ALA A 124 9.02 11.39 -9.06
CA ALA A 124 8.28 10.14 -9.11
C ALA A 124 7.25 10.05 -7.98
N VAL A 125 6.20 9.25 -8.20
CA VAL A 125 5.21 8.91 -7.16
C VAL A 125 5.07 7.39 -7.08
N LEU A 126 5.03 6.88 -5.86
CA LEU A 126 4.69 5.49 -5.53
C LEU A 126 3.46 5.48 -4.61
N SER A 127 2.51 4.57 -4.85
CA SER A 127 1.39 4.32 -3.94
C SER A 127 1.05 2.83 -3.95
N VAL A 128 1.46 2.11 -2.92
CA VAL A 128 1.29 0.66 -2.86
C VAL A 128 0.09 0.28 -2.01
N ASP A 129 -0.90 -0.36 -2.65
CA ASP A 129 -2.11 -0.90 -2.02
C ASP A 129 -2.93 0.13 -1.20
N ALA A 130 -2.76 1.45 -1.47
CA ALA A 130 -3.43 2.54 -0.77
C ALA A 130 -4.59 3.16 -1.59
N MET A 131 -4.53 3.13 -2.93
CA MET A 131 -5.57 3.70 -3.80
C MET A 131 -6.96 3.08 -3.57
N CYS A 132 -7.02 1.84 -3.12
CA CYS A 132 -8.27 1.16 -2.78
C CYS A 132 -9.01 1.76 -1.57
N HIS A 133 -8.39 2.65 -0.81
CA HIS A 133 -9.02 3.34 0.32
C HIS A 133 -9.51 4.76 -0.04
N LEU A 134 -9.19 5.24 -1.24
CA LEU A 134 -9.48 6.60 -1.69
C LEU A 134 -10.73 6.61 -2.59
N PRO A 135 -11.86 7.19 -2.13
CA PRO A 135 -13.12 7.16 -2.88
C PRO A 135 -13.11 8.04 -4.13
N ASP A 136 -12.44 9.18 -4.09
CA ASP A 136 -12.29 10.08 -5.25
C ASP A 136 -10.97 9.80 -5.98
N ARG A 137 -10.92 8.69 -6.70
CA ARG A 137 -9.71 8.28 -7.44
C ARG A 137 -9.30 9.26 -8.54
N LEU A 138 -10.27 9.89 -9.20
CA LEU A 138 -9.96 10.89 -10.23
C LEU A 138 -9.33 12.13 -9.60
N GLY A 139 -9.92 12.65 -8.52
CA GLY A 139 -9.37 13.79 -7.82
C GLY A 139 -7.95 13.57 -7.30
N ILE A 140 -7.68 12.39 -6.71
CA ILE A 140 -6.31 12.09 -6.25
C ILE A 140 -5.33 11.95 -7.42
N LEU A 141 -5.71 11.31 -8.54
CA LEU A 141 -4.83 11.20 -9.71
C LEU A 141 -4.55 12.57 -10.33
N GLN A 142 -5.53 13.48 -10.37
CA GLN A 142 -5.33 14.87 -10.80
C GLN A 142 -4.38 15.63 -9.87
N GLU A 143 -4.50 15.40 -8.55
CA GLU A 143 -3.61 16.00 -7.57
C GLU A 143 -2.18 15.44 -7.68
N LEU A 144 -2.03 14.13 -7.89
CA LEU A 144 -0.74 13.51 -8.19
C LEU A 144 -0.15 14.09 -9.49
N HIS A 145 -0.98 14.31 -10.51
CA HIS A 145 -0.54 14.97 -11.74
C HIS A 145 -0.06 16.40 -11.46
N ARG A 146 -0.73 17.17 -10.60
CA ARG A 146 -0.30 18.53 -10.24
C ARG A 146 1.07 18.54 -9.57
N VAL A 147 1.30 17.67 -8.58
CA VAL A 147 2.53 17.68 -7.77
C VAL A 147 3.73 17.01 -8.43
N THR A 148 3.56 16.26 -9.51
CA THR A 148 4.67 15.64 -10.25
C THR A 148 5.25 16.57 -11.31
N SER A 149 6.54 16.46 -11.59
CA SER A 149 7.24 17.20 -12.64
C SER A 149 6.86 16.71 -14.06
N PRO A 150 6.96 17.53 -15.09
CA PRO A 150 6.83 17.04 -16.46
C PRO A 150 7.83 15.90 -16.76
N GLY A 151 7.34 14.80 -17.33
CA GLY A 151 8.11 13.59 -17.58
C GLY A 151 8.27 12.65 -16.38
N ALA A 152 7.74 13.02 -15.21
CA ALA A 152 7.72 12.17 -14.03
C ALA A 152 6.86 10.92 -14.24
N ARG A 153 7.21 9.84 -13.53
CA ARG A 153 6.44 8.59 -13.53
C ARG A 153 5.69 8.41 -12.22
N VAL A 154 4.50 7.87 -12.33
CA VAL A 154 3.63 7.53 -11.20
C VAL A 154 3.31 6.05 -11.27
N LEU A 155 3.50 5.34 -10.16
CA LEU A 155 3.13 3.95 -10.04
C LEU A 155 2.19 3.78 -8.84
N PHE A 156 1.07 3.11 -9.05
CA PHE A 156 0.24 2.66 -7.95
C PHE A 156 -0.24 1.22 -8.14
N THR A 157 -0.54 0.55 -7.03
CA THR A 157 -1.18 -0.77 -7.05
C THR A 157 -2.59 -0.70 -6.48
N ASP A 158 -3.48 -1.53 -7.02
CA ASP A 158 -4.87 -1.63 -6.57
C ASP A 158 -5.27 -3.11 -6.40
N PRO A 159 -5.51 -3.57 -5.15
CA PRO A 159 -5.86 -4.96 -4.86
C PRO A 159 -7.39 -5.19 -4.83
N THR A 160 -8.18 -4.29 -5.42
CA THR A 160 -9.66 -4.34 -5.34
C THR A 160 -10.34 -4.33 -6.71
N ILE A 161 -9.66 -4.88 -7.72
CA ILE A 161 -10.22 -4.98 -9.07
C ILE A 161 -11.13 -6.22 -9.17
N VAL A 162 -12.41 -6.00 -9.42
CA VAL A 162 -13.39 -7.09 -9.63
C VAL A 162 -13.21 -7.64 -11.04
N THR A 163 -12.78 -8.89 -11.13
CA THR A 163 -12.49 -9.60 -12.39
C THR A 163 -13.36 -10.83 -12.61
N GLY A 164 -14.21 -11.16 -11.64
CA GLY A 164 -15.17 -12.28 -11.72
C GLY A 164 -16.40 -12.04 -10.85
N LEU A 165 -17.25 -13.05 -10.73
CA LEU A 165 -18.46 -12.96 -9.91
C LEU A 165 -18.11 -12.95 -8.42
N VAL A 166 -18.53 -11.92 -7.71
CA VAL A 166 -18.31 -11.75 -6.26
C VAL A 166 -19.65 -11.45 -5.61
N THR A 167 -19.96 -12.15 -4.52
CA THR A 167 -21.20 -11.92 -3.74
C THR A 167 -21.04 -10.74 -2.78
N GLY A 168 -22.17 -10.19 -2.30
CA GLY A 168 -22.14 -9.14 -1.28
C GLY A 168 -21.49 -9.60 0.03
N GLU A 169 -21.64 -10.87 0.42
CA GLU A 169 -20.99 -11.45 1.61
C GLU A 169 -19.47 -11.51 1.46
N GLU A 170 -18.98 -11.87 0.27
CA GLU A 170 -17.55 -11.91 -0.03
C GLU A 170 -16.94 -10.51 -0.03
N LEU A 171 -17.63 -9.51 -0.58
CA LEU A 171 -17.20 -8.11 -0.50
C LEU A 171 -17.18 -7.60 0.95
N ALA A 172 -18.18 -7.97 1.75
CA ALA A 172 -18.22 -7.62 3.17
C ALA A 172 -17.07 -8.27 3.96
N ALA A 173 -16.77 -9.54 3.72
CA ALA A 173 -15.62 -10.22 4.32
C ALA A 173 -14.29 -9.58 3.90
N ARG A 174 -14.15 -9.23 2.62
CA ARG A 174 -12.96 -8.52 2.08
C ARG A 174 -12.81 -7.10 2.65
N SER A 175 -13.89 -6.51 3.15
CA SER A 175 -13.90 -5.16 3.74
C SER A 175 -13.96 -5.18 5.27
N SER A 176 -13.80 -6.34 5.91
CA SER A 176 -14.00 -6.49 7.37
C SER A 176 -12.98 -5.74 8.23
N ILE A 177 -11.83 -5.35 7.67
CA ILE A 177 -10.74 -4.67 8.41
C ILE A 177 -10.59 -3.18 8.06
N GLY A 178 -11.36 -2.66 7.13
CA GLY A 178 -11.28 -1.26 6.71
C GLY A 178 -12.27 -0.90 5.63
N VAL A 179 -12.24 0.35 5.18
CA VAL A 179 -13.03 0.84 4.06
C VAL A 179 -12.29 0.56 2.77
N TYR A 180 -12.96 -0.07 1.81
CA TYR A 180 -12.42 -0.38 0.49
C TYR A 180 -13.36 0.09 -0.62
N VAL A 181 -12.79 0.65 -1.66
CA VAL A 181 -13.48 0.99 -2.90
C VAL A 181 -13.09 -0.02 -3.96
N PHE A 182 -14.06 -0.83 -4.36
CA PHE A 182 -13.86 -1.81 -5.43
C PHE A 182 -14.05 -1.15 -6.79
N SER A 183 -13.22 -1.51 -7.75
CA SER A 183 -13.36 -1.06 -9.13
C SER A 183 -13.46 -2.25 -10.09
N VAL A 184 -13.97 -1.98 -11.29
CA VAL A 184 -14.02 -2.97 -12.36
C VAL A 184 -12.74 -2.91 -13.19
N ALA A 185 -12.47 -3.96 -13.95
CA ALA A 185 -11.37 -3.97 -14.90
C ALA A 185 -11.47 -2.76 -15.85
N SER A 186 -10.34 -2.16 -16.21
CA SER A 186 -10.18 -0.94 -17.03
C SER A 186 -10.67 0.39 -16.41
N ALA A 187 -11.26 0.41 -15.24
CA ALA A 187 -11.65 1.68 -14.61
C ALA A 187 -10.44 2.56 -14.25
N ASN A 188 -9.38 1.98 -13.70
CA ASN A 188 -8.17 2.74 -13.37
C ASN A 188 -7.45 3.26 -14.62
N GLU A 189 -7.40 2.49 -15.70
CA GLU A 189 -6.82 2.91 -16.98
C GLU A 189 -7.54 4.13 -17.55
N GLN A 190 -8.87 4.14 -17.47
CA GLN A 190 -9.68 5.29 -17.89
C GLN A 190 -9.39 6.51 -17.01
N LEU A 191 -9.40 6.36 -15.68
CA LEU A 191 -9.15 7.47 -14.74
C LEU A 191 -7.73 8.04 -14.88
N ILE A 192 -6.72 7.21 -15.18
CA ILE A 192 -5.36 7.65 -15.51
C ILE A 192 -5.39 8.60 -16.69
N GLY A 193 -6.07 8.22 -17.80
CA GLY A 193 -6.20 9.09 -18.97
C GLY A 193 -6.97 10.37 -18.69
N GLU A 194 -8.08 10.31 -17.97
CA GLU A 194 -8.90 11.48 -17.59
C GLU A 194 -8.17 12.45 -16.66
N SER A 195 -7.21 11.96 -15.86
CA SER A 195 -6.40 12.80 -14.98
C SER A 195 -5.23 13.52 -15.66
N GLY A 196 -5.00 13.25 -16.95
CA GLY A 196 -3.91 13.86 -17.73
C GLY A 196 -2.65 13.02 -17.83
N PHE A 197 -2.58 11.86 -17.16
CA PHE A 197 -1.48 10.94 -17.29
C PHE A 197 -1.59 10.06 -18.55
N GLN A 198 -0.46 9.64 -19.08
CA GLN A 198 -0.37 8.59 -20.08
C GLN A 198 -0.08 7.26 -19.42
N LEU A 199 -0.95 6.26 -19.57
CA LEU A 199 -0.69 4.89 -19.12
C LEU A 199 0.47 4.28 -19.94
N LEU A 200 1.51 3.83 -19.24
CA LEU A 200 2.67 3.15 -19.84
C LEU A 200 2.59 1.63 -19.69
N ARG A 201 2.07 1.15 -18.55
CA ARG A 201 1.99 -0.27 -18.22
C ARG A 201 0.84 -0.54 -17.27
N SER A 202 0.18 -1.69 -17.47
CA SER A 202 -0.73 -2.32 -16.52
C SER A 202 -0.27 -3.77 -16.36
N GLU A 203 -0.06 -4.25 -15.13
CA GLU A 203 0.43 -5.61 -14.85
C GLU A 203 -0.41 -6.28 -13.77
N ASP A 204 -0.81 -7.51 -14.04
CA ASP A 204 -1.56 -8.37 -13.12
C ASP A 204 -0.62 -8.97 -12.06
N LEU A 205 -0.80 -8.59 -10.81
CA LEU A 205 -0.05 -9.03 -9.62
C LEU A 205 -0.91 -9.94 -8.71
N THR A 206 -2.00 -10.48 -9.23
CA THR A 206 -2.98 -11.25 -8.45
C THR A 206 -2.37 -12.50 -7.83
N GLU A 207 -1.46 -13.18 -8.53
CA GLU A 207 -0.81 -14.38 -8.03
C GLU A 207 0.02 -14.08 -6.78
N ASN A 208 0.77 -12.98 -6.77
CA ASN A 208 1.52 -12.55 -5.59
C ASN A 208 0.57 -12.21 -4.42
N MET A 209 -0.52 -11.47 -4.67
CA MET A 209 -1.53 -11.18 -3.63
C MET A 209 -2.11 -12.46 -3.04
N ALA A 210 -2.45 -13.45 -3.87
CA ALA A 210 -2.98 -14.74 -3.41
C ALA A 210 -1.95 -15.47 -2.52
N ALA A 211 -0.70 -15.53 -2.95
CA ALA A 211 0.39 -16.18 -2.22
C ALA A 211 0.66 -15.51 -0.87
N ILE A 212 0.74 -14.17 -0.85
CA ILE A 212 0.95 -13.41 0.39
C ILE A 212 -0.24 -13.59 1.34
N ALA A 213 -1.48 -13.50 0.86
CA ALA A 213 -2.68 -13.68 1.70
C ALA A 213 -2.70 -15.07 2.35
N GLY A 214 -2.37 -16.13 1.61
CA GLY A 214 -2.27 -17.48 2.14
C GLY A 214 -1.17 -17.62 3.20
N ARG A 215 0.06 -17.16 2.91
CA ARG A 215 1.17 -17.20 3.86
C ARG A 215 0.89 -16.41 5.13
N TRP A 216 0.27 -15.23 4.99
CA TRP A 216 -0.09 -14.40 6.13
C TRP A 216 -1.16 -15.07 7.01
N HIS A 217 -2.20 -15.63 6.40
CA HIS A 217 -3.21 -16.42 7.10
C HIS A 217 -2.57 -17.58 7.89
N ASP A 218 -1.66 -18.35 7.26
CA ASP A 218 -1.01 -19.50 7.87
C ASP A 218 -0.04 -19.09 8.98
N ALA A 219 0.74 -18.03 8.78
CA ALA A 219 1.63 -17.49 9.80
C ALA A 219 0.83 -17.06 11.04
N ARG A 220 -0.25 -16.30 10.86
CA ARG A 220 -1.12 -15.90 11.96
C ARG A 220 -1.75 -17.10 12.69
N THR A 221 -2.13 -18.15 11.95
CA THR A 221 -2.66 -19.39 12.56
C THR A 221 -1.64 -20.06 13.48
N ARG A 222 -0.36 -20.08 13.10
CA ARG A 222 0.72 -20.63 13.93
C ARG A 222 0.94 -19.86 15.23
N PHE A 223 0.72 -18.55 15.21
CA PHE A 223 0.90 -17.67 16.37
C PHE A 223 -0.42 -17.26 17.03
N ARG A 224 -1.49 -18.04 16.83
CA ARG A 224 -2.86 -17.73 17.27
C ARG A 224 -2.93 -17.23 18.71
N ASP A 225 -2.41 -18.00 19.66
CA ASP A 225 -2.57 -17.67 21.08
C ASP A 225 -1.83 -16.38 21.48
N ALA A 226 -0.64 -16.15 20.91
CA ALA A 226 0.11 -14.92 21.14
C ALA A 226 -0.56 -13.70 20.51
N LEU A 227 -1.14 -13.86 19.30
CA LEU A 227 -1.89 -12.79 18.64
C LEU A 227 -3.20 -12.49 19.36
N ILE A 228 -3.93 -13.49 19.86
CA ILE A 228 -5.15 -13.27 20.66
C ILE A 228 -4.82 -12.54 21.96
N ALA A 229 -3.69 -12.86 22.59
CA ALA A 229 -3.26 -12.14 23.79
C ALA A 229 -2.90 -10.67 23.52
N ASP A 230 -2.42 -10.34 22.30
CA ASP A 230 -2.03 -8.99 21.88
C ASP A 230 -3.21 -8.15 21.36
N GLU A 231 -4.06 -8.73 20.51
CA GLU A 231 -5.09 -7.99 19.75
C GLU A 231 -6.54 -8.38 20.08
N GLY A 232 -6.74 -9.44 20.88
CA GLY A 232 -8.04 -10.00 21.23
C GLY A 232 -8.61 -10.95 20.16
N GLU A 233 -9.44 -11.92 20.61
CA GLU A 233 -9.99 -12.96 19.75
C GLU A 233 -10.85 -12.43 18.61
N SER A 234 -11.69 -11.43 18.87
CA SER A 234 -12.54 -10.80 17.84
C SER A 234 -11.73 -10.15 16.71
N THR A 235 -10.60 -9.51 17.03
CA THR A 235 -9.70 -8.92 16.04
C THR A 235 -8.99 -10.00 15.25
N PHE A 236 -8.48 -11.03 15.96
CA PHE A 236 -7.85 -12.18 15.33
C PHE A 236 -8.76 -12.82 14.29
N ASP A 237 -9.99 -13.20 14.68
CA ASP A 237 -10.94 -13.89 13.79
C ASP A 237 -11.31 -13.03 12.58
N ARG A 238 -11.50 -11.73 12.77
CA ARG A 238 -11.82 -10.78 11.68
C ARG A 238 -10.69 -10.67 10.67
N VAL A 239 -9.44 -10.55 11.13
CA VAL A 239 -8.27 -10.52 10.23
C VAL A 239 -8.07 -11.87 9.52
N GLN A 240 -8.29 -12.99 10.22
CA GLN A 240 -8.23 -14.32 9.59
C GLN A 240 -9.27 -14.47 8.50
N GLY A 241 -10.53 -14.08 8.76
CA GLY A 241 -11.59 -14.09 7.75
C GLY A 241 -11.29 -13.21 6.53
N PHE A 242 -10.71 -12.02 6.77
CA PHE A 242 -10.25 -11.14 5.71
C PHE A 242 -9.19 -11.82 4.84
N LEU A 243 -8.12 -12.38 5.45
CA LEU A 243 -7.02 -13.02 4.73
C LEU A 243 -7.48 -14.26 3.95
N ALA A 244 -8.33 -15.09 4.55
CA ALA A 244 -8.94 -16.23 3.87
C ALA A 244 -9.79 -15.81 2.66
N SER A 245 -10.55 -14.72 2.78
CA SER A 245 -11.34 -14.15 1.68
C SER A 245 -10.42 -13.62 0.56
N CYS A 246 -9.36 -12.87 0.90
CA CYS A 246 -8.39 -12.37 -0.05
C CYS A 246 -7.72 -13.51 -0.81
N HIS A 247 -7.20 -14.51 -0.09
CA HIS A 247 -6.54 -15.67 -0.69
C HIS A 247 -7.46 -16.41 -1.67
N ARG A 248 -8.70 -16.72 -1.24
CA ARG A 248 -9.66 -17.44 -2.07
C ARG A 248 -10.05 -16.65 -3.33
N LEU A 249 -10.47 -15.38 -3.16
CA LEU A 249 -10.93 -14.56 -4.28
C LEU A 249 -9.81 -14.29 -5.29
N ALA A 250 -8.59 -14.09 -4.82
CA ALA A 250 -7.43 -13.89 -5.69
C ALA A 250 -7.03 -15.20 -6.40
N SER A 251 -6.99 -16.34 -5.69
CA SER A 251 -6.68 -17.65 -6.28
C SER A 251 -7.70 -18.06 -7.35
N GLU A 252 -8.96 -17.70 -7.18
CA GLU A 252 -10.04 -17.93 -8.15
C GLU A 252 -10.12 -16.83 -9.23
N ARG A 253 -9.24 -15.83 -9.19
CA ARG A 253 -9.21 -14.68 -10.11
C ARG A 253 -10.54 -13.94 -10.21
N ARG A 254 -11.26 -13.83 -9.10
CA ARG A 254 -12.52 -13.09 -8.97
C ARG A 254 -12.30 -11.67 -8.41
N LEU A 255 -11.23 -11.51 -7.64
CA LEU A 255 -10.70 -10.22 -7.21
C LEU A 255 -9.21 -10.20 -7.52
N SER A 256 -8.77 -9.17 -8.19
CA SER A 256 -7.39 -9.07 -8.70
C SER A 256 -6.67 -7.84 -8.16
N ARG A 257 -5.33 -7.93 -8.17
CA ARG A 257 -4.42 -6.84 -7.89
C ARG A 257 -3.64 -6.47 -9.13
N TYR A 258 -3.64 -5.20 -9.47
CA TYR A 258 -2.91 -4.66 -10.61
C TYR A 258 -1.94 -3.57 -10.18
N ALA A 259 -0.80 -3.48 -10.87
CA ALA A 259 0.05 -2.30 -10.86
C ALA A 259 -0.16 -1.50 -12.13
N TYR A 260 -0.22 -0.18 -11.99
CA TYR A 260 -0.35 0.78 -13.06
C TYR A 260 0.84 1.73 -13.03
N LEU A 261 1.58 1.80 -14.15
CA LEU A 261 2.63 2.78 -14.37
C LEU A 261 2.15 3.80 -15.39
N ALA A 262 2.24 5.06 -15.05
CA ALA A 262 1.86 6.18 -15.90
C ALA A 262 2.94 7.25 -15.94
N ALA A 263 2.92 8.10 -16.97
CA ALA A 263 3.80 9.26 -17.11
C ALA A 263 3.00 10.55 -17.24
N ARG A 264 3.57 11.64 -16.72
CA ARG A 264 3.06 13.00 -16.90
C ARG A 264 3.55 13.64 -18.19
#